data_9d59e4a7b0986f18ea7b8534bd5c11de
#
_entry.id   9d59e4a7b0986f18ea7b8534bd5c11de
#
_cell.length_a   1.000
_cell.length_b   1.000
_cell.length_c   1.000
_cell.angle_alpha   90.00
_cell.angle_beta   90.00
_cell.angle_gamma   90.00
#
_symmetry.space_group_name_H-M   'P 1'
#
loop_
_entity.id
_entity.type
_entity.pdbx_description
1 polymer ?
#
loop_
_entity_poly.entity_id
_entity_poly.type
_entity_poly.pdbx_seq_one_letter_code
_entity_poly.pdbx_strand_id
1 'polypeptide(L)'
;YFTPADVSELLARLGTIGKTKINKVYDPACGSGSLLLKVEKVLGKDNIERGFYGQEIDLTTYNLCRINMFLHNIEFDKFSIVREDTLLSPQHWDDQPFELIVSNPPFSVPWEGDKNPLLINDPRFSPAGVLAPASKGDMAFIMHSLSWLASNGAAAIVCFPGIMYRGGAEQKIRKYLVDNNFVDAIIQLPSNLFL
;
A
#
# COMPACT_ATOMS: atom_id res chain seq x y z
N TYR A 1 -4.63 3.80 -13.79
CA TYR A 1 -4.91 2.40 -14.16
C TYR A 1 -5.71 1.73 -13.06
N PHE A 2 -6.80 1.04 -13.43
CA PHE A 2 -7.58 0.26 -12.47
C PHE A 2 -6.91 -1.10 -12.25
N THR A 3 -6.94 -1.59 -11.01
CA THR A 3 -6.43 -2.92 -10.70
C THR A 3 -7.40 -3.98 -11.24
N PRO A 4 -6.95 -4.94 -12.05
CA PRO A 4 -7.79 -6.04 -12.50
C PRO A 4 -8.43 -6.79 -11.33
N ALA A 5 -9.68 -7.25 -11.50
CA ALA A 5 -10.45 -7.87 -10.42
C ALA A 5 -9.76 -9.11 -9.84
N ASP A 6 -9.13 -9.92 -10.69
CA ASP A 6 -8.41 -11.14 -10.28
C ASP A 6 -7.15 -10.80 -9.45
N VAL A 7 -6.45 -9.71 -9.81
CA VAL A 7 -5.30 -9.23 -9.03
C VAL A 7 -5.75 -8.70 -7.68
N SER A 8 -6.83 -7.94 -7.64
CA SER A 8 -7.40 -7.44 -6.38
C SER A 8 -7.79 -8.60 -5.44
N GLU A 9 -8.38 -9.65 -5.99
CA GLU A 9 -8.74 -10.84 -5.21
C GLU A 9 -7.51 -11.60 -4.73
N LEU A 10 -6.49 -11.75 -5.57
CA LEU A 10 -5.22 -12.36 -5.17
C LEU A 10 -4.57 -11.62 -4.00
N LEU A 11 -4.47 -10.30 -4.09
CA LEU A 11 -3.89 -9.48 -3.02
C LEU A 11 -4.69 -9.62 -1.70
N ALA A 12 -6.01 -9.53 -1.79
CA ALA A 12 -6.88 -9.68 -0.62
C ALA A 12 -6.73 -11.05 0.03
N ARG A 13 -6.68 -12.13 -0.75
CA ARG A 13 -6.52 -13.49 -0.23
C ARG A 13 -5.12 -13.75 0.33
N LEU A 14 -4.06 -13.28 -0.33
CA LEU A 14 -2.69 -13.41 0.17
C LEU A 14 -2.52 -12.70 1.52
N GLY A 15 -3.01 -11.47 1.62
CA GLY A 15 -2.90 -10.68 2.84
C GLY A 15 -3.72 -11.20 4.02
N THR A 16 -4.70 -12.07 3.77
CA THR A 16 -5.60 -12.61 4.80
C THR A 16 -5.39 -14.09 5.09
N ILE A 17 -4.32 -14.70 4.57
CA ILE A 17 -4.00 -16.11 4.83
C ILE A 17 -3.92 -16.35 6.35
N GLY A 18 -4.69 -17.33 6.83
CA GLY A 18 -4.71 -17.70 8.24
C GLY A 18 -5.43 -16.69 9.15
N LYS A 19 -6.10 -15.70 8.58
CA LYS A 19 -6.86 -14.70 9.33
C LYS A 19 -8.34 -14.79 9.02
N THR A 20 -9.16 -14.70 10.05
CA THR A 20 -10.62 -14.58 9.94
C THR A 20 -11.10 -13.17 10.30
N LYS A 21 -10.26 -12.39 10.96
CA LYS A 21 -10.53 -11.05 11.44
C LYS A 21 -9.24 -10.21 11.42
N ILE A 22 -9.37 -8.93 11.13
CA ILE A 22 -8.27 -7.94 11.20
C ILE A 22 -8.75 -6.67 11.91
N ASN A 23 -7.80 -5.89 12.41
CA ASN A 23 -8.11 -4.60 13.02
C ASN A 23 -8.59 -3.58 11.98
N LYS A 24 -7.76 -3.33 10.98
CA LYS A 24 -7.92 -2.31 9.94
C LYS A 24 -7.24 -2.76 8.67
N VAL A 25 -7.75 -2.33 7.53
CA VAL A 25 -7.08 -2.44 6.22
C VAL A 25 -6.69 -1.06 5.70
N TYR A 26 -5.53 -0.97 5.08
CA TYR A 26 -5.00 0.28 4.54
C TYR A 26 -4.48 0.10 3.11
N ASP A 27 -4.75 1.11 2.28
CA ASP A 27 -4.18 1.25 0.94
C ASP A 27 -3.57 2.65 0.78
N PRO A 28 -2.23 2.77 0.68
CA PRO A 28 -1.53 4.05 0.55
C PRO A 28 -1.73 4.76 -0.79
N ALA A 29 -2.31 4.10 -1.78
CA ALA A 29 -2.65 4.65 -3.10
C ALA A 29 -3.99 4.05 -3.54
N CYS A 30 -5.05 4.37 -2.81
CA CYS A 30 -6.29 3.60 -2.83
C CYS A 30 -7.11 3.74 -4.12
N GLY A 31 -6.83 4.73 -4.95
CA GLY A 31 -7.59 4.91 -6.17
C GLY A 31 -9.09 5.02 -5.90
N SER A 32 -9.88 4.25 -6.62
CA SER A 32 -11.33 4.16 -6.41
C SER A 32 -11.77 3.32 -5.21
N GLY A 33 -10.84 2.73 -4.47
CA GLY A 33 -11.12 1.87 -3.32
C GLY A 33 -11.41 0.41 -3.65
N SER A 34 -11.17 -0.02 -4.89
CA SER A 34 -11.53 -1.37 -5.34
C SER A 34 -10.80 -2.48 -4.56
N LEU A 35 -9.53 -2.27 -4.20
CA LEU A 35 -8.76 -3.22 -3.37
C LEU A 35 -9.33 -3.32 -1.95
N LEU A 36 -9.64 -2.20 -1.33
CA LEU A 36 -10.24 -2.16 0.01
C LEU A 36 -11.58 -2.90 0.01
N LEU A 37 -12.43 -2.64 -0.98
CA LEU A 37 -13.73 -3.30 -1.13
C LEU A 37 -13.61 -4.78 -1.47
N LYS A 38 -12.52 -5.20 -2.13
CA LYS A 38 -12.24 -6.62 -2.35
C LYS A 38 -11.90 -7.33 -1.04
N VAL A 39 -11.17 -6.68 -0.14
CA VAL A 39 -10.90 -7.22 1.21
C VAL A 39 -12.21 -7.41 1.98
N GLU A 40 -13.13 -6.45 1.89
CA GLU A 40 -14.48 -6.58 2.46
C GLU A 40 -15.19 -7.84 1.97
N LYS A 41 -15.14 -8.10 0.66
CA LYS A 41 -15.76 -9.31 0.08
C LYS A 41 -15.11 -10.61 0.54
N VAL A 42 -13.81 -10.61 0.78
CA VAL A 42 -13.06 -11.82 1.18
C VAL A 42 -13.25 -12.12 2.66
N LEU A 43 -13.20 -11.11 3.53
CA LEU A 43 -13.30 -11.28 4.98
C LEU A 43 -14.71 -11.07 5.54
N GLY A 44 -15.52 -10.23 4.89
CA GLY A 44 -16.73 -9.67 5.46
C GLY A 44 -16.46 -8.39 6.26
N LYS A 45 -17.32 -7.39 6.11
CA LYS A 45 -17.13 -6.07 6.74
C LYS A 45 -17.08 -6.14 8.27
N ASP A 46 -17.82 -7.05 8.87
CA ASP A 46 -17.87 -7.22 10.33
C ASP A 46 -16.60 -7.82 10.92
N ASN A 47 -15.74 -8.39 10.06
CA ASN A 47 -14.44 -8.95 10.42
C ASN A 47 -13.29 -7.96 10.23
N ILE A 48 -13.59 -6.72 9.84
CA ILE A 48 -12.63 -5.61 9.76
C ILE A 48 -13.04 -4.62 10.86
N GLU A 49 -12.45 -4.78 12.03
CA GLU A 49 -12.94 -4.24 13.30
C GLU A 49 -13.13 -2.72 13.29
N ARG A 50 -12.11 -1.99 12.80
CA ARG A 50 -12.12 -0.53 12.76
C ARG A 50 -12.28 0.04 11.36
N GLY A 51 -12.37 -0.83 10.34
CA GLY A 51 -12.71 -0.44 8.98
C GLY A 51 -11.54 -0.18 8.05
N PHE A 52 -11.77 0.71 7.11
CA PHE A 52 -11.00 0.90 5.88
C PHE A 52 -10.30 2.25 5.89
N TYR A 53 -9.01 2.24 5.57
CA TYR A 53 -8.16 3.44 5.53
C TYR A 53 -7.50 3.55 4.18
N GLY A 54 -7.44 4.73 3.63
CA GLY A 54 -6.80 4.96 2.35
C GLY A 54 -6.33 6.38 2.18
N GLN A 55 -5.43 6.56 1.24
CA GLN A 55 -4.94 7.86 0.84
C GLN A 55 -4.82 7.92 -0.68
N GLU A 56 -5.27 9.02 -1.27
CA GLU A 56 -5.29 9.24 -2.71
C GLU A 56 -4.95 10.70 -3.01
N ILE A 57 -4.09 10.94 -3.97
CA ILE A 57 -3.65 12.29 -4.33
C ILE A 57 -4.63 12.99 -5.28
N ASP A 58 -5.25 12.26 -6.20
CA ASP A 58 -6.17 12.81 -7.18
C ASP A 58 -7.55 13.08 -6.60
N LEU A 59 -8.06 14.30 -6.78
CA LEU A 59 -9.33 14.73 -6.19
C LEU A 59 -10.52 13.91 -6.72
N THR A 60 -10.56 13.66 -8.01
CA THR A 60 -11.69 12.96 -8.65
C THR A 60 -11.75 11.52 -8.17
N THR A 61 -10.61 10.86 -8.17
CA THR A 61 -10.44 9.47 -7.73
C THR A 61 -10.70 9.33 -6.22
N TYR A 62 -10.23 10.28 -5.41
CA TYR A 62 -10.54 10.36 -3.99
C TYR A 62 -12.05 10.42 -3.72
N ASN A 63 -12.77 11.31 -4.43
CA ASN A 63 -14.22 11.42 -4.30
C ASN A 63 -14.92 10.13 -4.75
N LEU A 64 -14.44 9.52 -5.83
CA LEU A 64 -14.97 8.24 -6.30
C LEU A 64 -14.80 7.13 -5.27
N CYS A 65 -13.65 7.06 -4.61
CA CYS A 65 -13.42 6.11 -3.52
C CYS A 65 -14.45 6.25 -2.40
N ARG A 66 -14.69 7.46 -1.94
CA ARG A 66 -15.67 7.73 -0.87
C ARG A 66 -17.09 7.38 -1.30
N ILE A 67 -17.47 7.69 -2.52
CA ILE A 67 -18.77 7.30 -3.07
C ILE A 67 -18.88 5.77 -3.12
N ASN A 68 -17.84 5.07 -3.56
CA ASN A 68 -17.84 3.61 -3.59
C ASN A 68 -17.99 2.99 -2.21
N MET A 69 -17.38 3.57 -1.15
CA MET A 69 -17.59 3.10 0.21
C MET A 69 -19.08 3.14 0.58
N PHE A 70 -19.76 4.26 0.32
CA PHE A 70 -21.21 4.38 0.57
C PHE A 70 -22.05 3.40 -0.27
N LEU A 71 -21.76 3.26 -1.55
CA LEU A 71 -22.47 2.33 -2.43
C LEU A 71 -22.34 0.87 -2.01
N HIS A 72 -21.27 0.53 -1.31
CA HIS A 72 -21.04 -0.78 -0.73
C HIS A 72 -21.51 -0.91 0.72
N ASN A 73 -22.31 0.03 1.19
CA ASN A 73 -22.86 0.04 2.55
C ASN A 73 -21.80 0.03 3.66
N ILE A 74 -20.66 0.66 3.41
CA ILE A 74 -19.66 0.92 4.46
C ILE A 74 -20.12 2.16 5.22
N GLU A 75 -20.30 2.04 6.52
CA GLU A 75 -20.73 3.13 7.38
C GLU A 75 -19.67 4.23 7.46
N PHE A 76 -20.10 5.46 7.64
CA PHE A 76 -19.22 6.63 7.61
C PHE A 76 -18.09 6.56 8.65
N ASP A 77 -18.35 6.00 9.81
CA ASP A 77 -17.37 5.81 10.87
C ASP A 77 -16.45 4.59 10.67
N LYS A 78 -16.68 3.81 9.61
CA LYS A 78 -15.91 2.62 9.24
C LYS A 78 -14.96 2.84 8.06
N PHE A 79 -14.82 4.05 7.56
CA PHE A 79 -13.77 4.36 6.58
C PHE A 79 -13.20 5.75 6.79
N SER A 80 -11.91 5.89 6.54
CA SER A 80 -11.19 7.16 6.54
C SER A 80 -10.31 7.23 5.30
N ILE A 81 -10.82 7.88 4.27
CA ILE A 81 -10.11 8.15 3.03
C ILE A 81 -9.69 9.61 3.04
N VAL A 82 -8.40 9.86 2.87
CA VAL A 82 -7.82 11.20 2.91
C VAL A 82 -7.18 11.54 1.57
N ARG A 83 -7.33 12.79 1.15
CA ARG A 83 -6.69 13.30 -0.06
C ARG A 83 -5.38 13.97 0.30
N GLU A 84 -4.26 13.32 0.00
CA GLU A 84 -2.92 13.91 0.15
C GLU A 84 -1.87 13.01 -0.52
N ASP A 85 -0.66 13.54 -0.73
CA ASP A 85 0.49 12.76 -1.18
C ASP A 85 1.00 11.86 -0.05
N THR A 86 0.88 10.56 -0.23
CA THR A 86 1.28 9.57 0.78
C THR A 86 2.78 9.61 1.11
N LEU A 87 3.62 9.86 0.13
CA LEU A 87 5.07 9.84 0.34
C LEU A 87 5.56 11.08 1.08
N LEU A 88 4.94 12.23 0.82
CA LEU A 88 5.35 13.51 1.40
C LEU A 88 4.55 13.90 2.64
N SER A 89 3.26 13.61 2.63
CA SER A 89 2.32 14.05 3.68
C SER A 89 1.34 12.92 4.06
N PRO A 90 1.85 11.84 4.66
CA PRO A 90 0.99 10.74 5.11
C PRO A 90 0.11 11.20 6.27
N GLN A 91 -1.18 10.87 6.21
CA GLN A 91 -2.19 11.40 7.13
C GLN A 91 -2.66 10.44 8.21
N HIS A 92 -2.37 9.13 8.08
CA HIS A 92 -2.83 8.12 9.03
C HIS A 92 -1.78 7.73 10.08
N TRP A 93 -0.98 8.71 10.54
CA TRP A 93 0.03 8.49 11.60
C TRP A 93 -0.60 7.95 12.89
N ASP A 94 -1.76 8.45 13.27
CA ASP A 94 -2.45 8.06 14.50
C ASP A 94 -3.30 6.79 14.31
N ASP A 95 -3.55 6.40 13.07
CA ASP A 95 -4.35 5.22 12.75
C ASP A 95 -3.51 3.94 12.62
N GLN A 96 -2.22 4.08 12.30
CA GLN A 96 -1.30 2.93 12.20
C GLN A 96 -1.03 2.34 13.61
N PRO A 97 -0.64 1.03 13.72
CA PRO A 97 -0.35 0.10 12.64
C PRO A 97 -1.59 -0.61 12.08
N PHE A 98 -1.42 -1.13 10.86
CA PHE A 98 -2.46 -1.89 10.15
C PHE A 98 -2.10 -3.37 10.06
N GLU A 99 -3.04 -4.27 10.33
CA GLU A 99 -2.82 -5.71 10.17
C GLU A 99 -2.86 -6.16 8.72
N LEU A 100 -3.47 -5.37 7.84
CA LEU A 100 -3.48 -5.63 6.40
C LEU A 100 -3.21 -4.35 5.63
N ILE A 101 -2.24 -4.42 4.73
CA ILE A 101 -2.00 -3.38 3.72
C ILE A 101 -2.09 -4.03 2.35
N VAL A 102 -2.96 -3.50 1.49
CA VAL A 102 -3.09 -3.92 0.10
C VAL A 102 -2.91 -2.71 -0.80
N SER A 103 -2.10 -2.80 -1.83
CA SER A 103 -1.88 -1.67 -2.71
C SER A 103 -1.45 -2.08 -4.12
N ASN A 104 -1.91 -1.30 -5.08
CA ASN A 104 -1.34 -1.24 -6.42
C ASN A 104 -0.89 0.21 -6.65
N PRO A 105 0.26 0.62 -6.07
CA PRO A 105 0.74 1.98 -6.18
C PRO A 105 1.17 2.30 -7.61
N PRO A 106 1.23 3.58 -7.98
CA PRO A 106 1.66 3.98 -9.31
C PRO A 106 3.11 3.54 -9.56
N PHE A 107 3.36 2.97 -10.75
CA PHE A 107 4.69 2.48 -11.11
C PHE A 107 5.60 3.59 -11.59
N SER A 108 6.84 3.58 -11.09
CA SER A 108 7.94 4.44 -11.55
C SER A 108 7.59 5.93 -11.59
N VAL A 109 6.79 6.41 -10.67
CA VAL A 109 6.48 7.85 -10.57
C VAL A 109 7.62 8.62 -9.92
N PRO A 110 7.94 9.81 -10.42
CA PRO A 110 8.85 10.73 -9.75
C PRO A 110 8.27 11.19 -8.40
N TRP A 111 9.15 11.35 -7.43
CA TRP A 111 8.83 11.93 -6.12
C TRP A 111 10.01 12.80 -5.64
N GLU A 112 9.90 13.43 -4.49
CA GLU A 112 10.99 14.31 -4.01
C GLU A 112 12.29 13.53 -3.74
N GLY A 113 12.19 12.38 -3.06
CA GLY A 113 13.34 11.54 -2.78
C GLY A 113 14.48 12.30 -2.12
N ASP A 114 15.68 12.09 -2.61
CA ASP A 114 16.92 12.71 -2.12
C ASP A 114 17.02 14.22 -2.35
N LYS A 115 16.10 14.82 -3.11
CA LYS A 115 16.00 16.27 -3.25
C LYS A 115 15.45 16.95 -1.98
N ASN A 116 14.77 16.20 -1.14
CA ASN A 116 14.26 16.68 0.14
C ASN A 116 15.09 16.07 1.28
N PRO A 117 16.01 16.85 1.88
CA PRO A 117 16.91 16.33 2.91
C PRO A 117 16.21 15.89 4.20
N LEU A 118 14.97 16.30 4.42
CA LEU A 118 14.18 15.87 5.58
C LEU A 118 13.74 14.42 5.49
N LEU A 119 13.57 13.89 4.27
CA LEU A 119 13.08 12.53 4.07
C LEU A 119 14.07 11.45 4.52
N ILE A 120 15.37 11.72 4.53
CA ILE A 120 16.36 10.73 4.99
C ILE A 120 16.21 10.40 6.49
N ASN A 121 15.65 11.32 7.26
CA ASN A 121 15.39 11.13 8.69
C ASN A 121 13.94 10.73 8.99
N ASP A 122 13.10 10.62 7.95
CA ASP A 122 11.74 10.13 8.12
C ASP A 122 11.77 8.68 8.61
N PRO A 123 11.07 8.33 9.70
CA PRO A 123 11.11 6.99 10.29
C PRO A 123 10.61 5.89 9.35
N ARG A 124 9.87 6.23 8.30
CA ARG A 124 9.46 5.28 7.27
C ARG A 124 10.62 4.83 6.38
N PHE A 125 11.56 5.72 6.10
CA PHE A 125 12.64 5.51 5.13
C PHE A 125 14.02 5.33 5.76
N SER A 126 14.28 5.95 6.90
CA SER A 126 15.58 5.92 7.57
C SER A 126 16.13 4.52 7.88
N PRO A 127 15.32 3.50 8.19
CA PRO A 127 15.85 2.16 8.49
C PRO A 127 16.64 1.52 7.35
N ALA A 128 16.33 1.81 6.10
CA ALA A 128 17.09 1.29 4.95
C ALA A 128 18.40 2.06 4.71
N GLY A 129 18.61 3.21 5.36
CA GLY A 129 19.81 4.05 5.24
C GLY A 129 19.95 4.77 3.90
N VAL A 130 18.98 4.68 3.02
CA VAL A 130 18.96 5.31 1.69
C VAL A 130 17.52 5.53 1.26
N LEU A 131 17.29 6.62 0.52
CA LEU A 131 15.99 6.90 -0.10
C LEU A 131 15.86 6.21 -1.46
N ALA A 132 14.65 5.85 -1.83
CA ALA A 132 14.33 5.44 -3.19
C ALA A 132 14.72 6.56 -4.17
N PRO A 133 15.11 6.22 -5.41
CA PRO A 133 15.50 7.24 -6.40
C PRO A 133 14.39 8.26 -6.62
N ALA A 134 14.72 9.55 -6.71
CA ALA A 134 13.75 10.60 -6.97
C ALA A 134 12.96 10.41 -8.29
N SER A 135 13.50 9.65 -9.23
CA SER A 135 12.82 9.31 -10.48
C SER A 135 11.82 8.14 -10.37
N LYS A 136 11.83 7.39 -9.26
CA LYS A 136 11.04 6.15 -9.10
C LYS A 136 10.66 5.92 -7.64
N GLY A 137 9.42 6.24 -7.30
CA GLY A 137 8.89 6.10 -5.93
C GLY A 137 8.48 4.69 -5.52
N ASP A 138 8.69 3.67 -6.36
CA ASP A 138 8.21 2.31 -6.10
C ASP A 138 8.66 1.79 -4.72
N MET A 139 9.95 1.85 -4.44
CA MET A 139 10.49 1.38 -3.15
C MET A 139 10.09 2.28 -1.97
N ALA A 140 9.74 3.54 -2.21
CA ALA A 140 9.24 4.42 -1.17
C ALA A 140 7.85 3.99 -0.70
N PHE A 141 6.96 3.58 -1.60
CA PHE A 141 5.66 3.00 -1.23
C PHE A 141 5.80 1.70 -0.43
N ILE A 142 6.77 0.85 -0.78
CA ILE A 142 7.05 -0.39 -0.04
C ILE A 142 7.55 -0.06 1.37
N MET A 143 8.50 0.85 1.51
CA MET A 143 9.04 1.26 2.80
C MET A 143 7.99 1.95 3.68
N HIS A 144 7.15 2.79 3.09
CA HIS A 144 6.00 3.38 3.78
C HIS A 144 5.07 2.31 4.33
N SER A 145 4.67 1.37 3.48
CA SER A 145 3.77 0.27 3.85
C SER A 145 4.37 -0.61 4.95
N LEU A 146 5.63 -0.96 4.84
CA LEU A 146 6.33 -1.74 5.86
C LEU A 146 6.36 -1.02 7.21
N SER A 147 6.65 0.28 7.20
CA SER A 147 6.70 1.08 8.43
C SER A 147 5.37 1.13 9.18
N TRP A 148 4.26 1.09 8.46
CA TRP A 148 2.91 1.17 9.03
C TRP A 148 2.23 -0.19 9.23
N LEU A 149 2.92 -1.26 8.91
CA LEU A 149 2.42 -2.62 9.08
C LEU A 149 2.52 -3.06 10.54
N ALA A 150 1.47 -3.68 11.07
CA ALA A 150 1.47 -4.31 12.38
C ALA A 150 2.46 -5.49 12.42
N SER A 151 3.00 -5.81 13.60
CA SER A 151 3.95 -6.91 13.78
C SER A 151 3.38 -8.28 13.38
N ASN A 152 2.06 -8.46 13.47
CA ASN A 152 1.32 -9.64 13.03
C ASN A 152 0.62 -9.43 11.68
N GLY A 153 0.95 -8.35 10.98
CA GLY A 153 0.31 -7.94 9.74
C GLY A 153 0.96 -8.53 8.49
N ALA A 154 0.26 -8.40 7.38
CA ALA A 154 0.74 -8.73 6.05
C ALA A 154 0.47 -7.58 5.07
N ALA A 155 1.42 -7.31 4.19
CA ALA A 155 1.27 -6.37 3.09
C ALA A 155 1.37 -7.10 1.75
N ALA A 156 0.39 -6.92 0.89
CA ALA A 156 0.36 -7.45 -0.46
C ALA A 156 0.35 -6.27 -1.45
N ILE A 157 1.44 -6.11 -2.17
CA ILE A 157 1.71 -4.91 -2.98
C ILE A 157 2.07 -5.33 -4.40
N VAL A 158 1.37 -4.76 -5.39
CA VAL A 158 1.77 -4.91 -6.80
C VAL A 158 2.98 -4.04 -7.07
N CYS A 159 3.99 -4.64 -7.70
CA CYS A 159 5.24 -3.96 -7.97
C CYS A 159 5.63 -4.06 -9.44
N PHE A 160 6.32 -3.03 -9.93
CA PHE A 160 6.98 -3.11 -11.23
C PHE A 160 8.19 -4.05 -11.15
N PRO A 161 8.39 -4.98 -12.11
CA PRO A 161 9.48 -5.96 -12.04
C PRO A 161 10.88 -5.38 -11.87
N GLY A 162 11.10 -4.17 -12.33
CA GLY A 162 12.39 -3.47 -12.22
C GLY A 162 12.94 -3.37 -10.80
N ILE A 163 12.10 -3.34 -9.78
CA ILE A 163 12.55 -3.30 -8.39
C ILE A 163 13.36 -4.55 -7.99
N MET A 164 13.20 -5.66 -8.71
CA MET A 164 13.87 -6.92 -8.42
C MET A 164 15.32 -6.96 -8.92
N TYR A 165 15.70 -6.13 -9.90
CA TYR A 165 17.02 -6.21 -10.54
C TYR A 165 17.76 -4.89 -10.67
N ARG A 166 17.09 -3.74 -10.53
CA ARG A 166 17.78 -2.45 -10.63
C ARG A 166 18.78 -2.26 -9.48
N GLY A 167 19.93 -1.66 -9.81
CA GLY A 167 21.00 -1.38 -8.86
C GLY A 167 20.80 -0.10 -8.05
N GLY A 168 21.89 0.40 -7.46
CA GLY A 168 21.90 1.67 -6.70
C GLY A 168 21.06 1.63 -5.43
N ALA A 169 20.29 2.68 -5.20
CA ALA A 169 19.45 2.80 -4.01
C ALA A 169 18.40 1.69 -3.88
N GLU A 170 17.78 1.29 -4.99
CA GLU A 170 16.80 0.20 -4.98
C GLU A 170 17.43 -1.13 -4.55
N GLN A 171 18.67 -1.41 -4.95
CA GLN A 171 19.39 -2.60 -4.49
C GLN A 171 19.64 -2.57 -2.98
N LYS A 172 20.00 -1.43 -2.43
CA LYS A 172 20.23 -1.27 -0.98
C LYS A 172 18.95 -1.48 -0.18
N ILE A 173 17.83 -0.92 -0.64
CA ILE A 173 16.53 -1.11 0.00
C ILE A 173 16.10 -2.58 -0.09
N ARG A 174 16.24 -3.20 -1.25
CA ARG A 174 15.96 -4.63 -1.45
C ARG A 174 16.78 -5.51 -0.51
N LYS A 175 18.07 -5.20 -0.36
CA LYS A 175 18.94 -5.90 0.59
C LYS A 175 18.41 -5.75 2.03
N TYR A 176 18.05 -4.54 2.44
CA TYR A 176 17.46 -4.30 3.76
C TYR A 176 16.20 -5.15 3.98
N LEU A 177 15.30 -5.22 3.01
CA LEU A 177 14.06 -6.00 3.12
C LEU A 177 14.34 -7.51 3.26
N VAL A 178 15.30 -8.02 2.50
CA VAL A 178 15.67 -9.46 2.51
C VAL A 178 16.43 -9.82 3.78
N ASP A 179 17.42 -9.04 4.17
CA ASP A 179 18.26 -9.30 5.34
C ASP A 179 17.45 -9.28 6.65
N ASN A 180 16.34 -8.55 6.69
CA ASN A 180 15.46 -8.47 7.86
C ASN A 180 14.24 -9.41 7.78
N ASN A 181 14.20 -10.32 6.80
CA ASN A 181 13.13 -11.30 6.62
C ASN A 181 11.72 -10.68 6.44
N PHE A 182 11.62 -9.52 5.80
CA PHE A 182 10.33 -8.89 5.54
C PHE A 182 9.63 -9.44 4.30
N VAL A 183 10.32 -10.18 3.44
CA VAL A 183 9.76 -10.72 2.21
C VAL A 183 9.33 -12.17 2.42
N ASP A 184 8.02 -12.41 2.43
CA ASP A 184 7.46 -13.76 2.53
C ASP A 184 7.43 -14.46 1.17
N ALA A 185 6.99 -13.76 0.13
CA ALA A 185 6.85 -14.33 -1.21
C ALA A 185 6.97 -13.26 -2.29
N ILE A 186 7.43 -13.68 -3.45
CA ILE A 186 7.42 -12.92 -4.70
C ILE A 186 6.65 -13.73 -5.72
N ILE A 187 5.58 -13.16 -6.26
CA ILE A 187 4.69 -13.83 -7.19
C ILE A 187 4.74 -13.10 -8.54
N GLN A 188 5.21 -13.77 -9.55
CA GLN A 188 5.19 -13.24 -10.91
C GLN A 188 3.79 -13.40 -11.50
N LEU A 189 3.20 -12.29 -11.92
CA LEU A 189 1.91 -12.29 -12.59
C LEU A 189 2.08 -12.55 -14.10
N PRO A 190 1.05 -13.13 -14.75
CA PRO A 190 1.07 -13.33 -16.20
C PRO A 190 1.24 -12.01 -16.97
N SER A 191 1.83 -12.10 -18.15
CA SER A 191 1.93 -10.97 -19.07
C SER A 191 0.55 -10.47 -19.51
N ASN A 192 0.45 -9.18 -19.81
CA ASN A 192 -0.77 -8.52 -20.34
C ASN A 192 -1.99 -8.56 -19.40
N LEU A 193 -1.74 -8.69 -18.09
CA LEU A 193 -2.81 -8.68 -17.10
C LEU A 193 -3.32 -7.25 -16.81
N PHE A 194 -2.45 -6.26 -16.97
CA PHE A 194 -2.74 -4.82 -16.79
C PHE A 194 -2.82 -4.14 -18.17
N LEU A 195 -3.91 -4.34 -18.91
CA LEU A 195 -4.17 -3.70 -20.20
C LEU A 195 -4.98 -2.41 -20.04
#